data_8109cb10b9838496446219c1708a4d69
#
_entry.id   8109cb10b9838496446219c1708a4d69
#
_cell.length_a   1.000
_cell.length_b   1.000
_cell.length_c   1.000
_cell.angle_alpha   90.00
_cell.angle_beta   90.00
_cell.angle_gamma   90.00
#
_symmetry.space_group_name_H-M   'P 1'
#
loop_
_entity.id
_entity.type
_entity.pdbx_description
1 polymer ?
#
loop_
_entity_poly.entity_id
_entity_poly.type
_entity_poly.pdbx_seq_one_letter_code
_entity_poly.pdbx_strand_id
1 'polypeptide(L)'
;VRRRGTGIRAAAATAAAAAMVGTMASLALAGPLPGGLGPCSGGDCPTTWLDPNNGPVTHHDGTINVFVGGDFLVREAAAEAEGKIVTLGRFDMDKREGASRIYNVGVAGVGSRVPPPDGSDYLTVGRDLTVATGQRLLAEEGTNHGVVTYAGTLAGTVIPAPVHDPAAADPYTALRDRLTAASHCYAYDDDRDHRRPATGTVVNAGSETVFTGDGTSPLQVFEVDADLVSAQGGQQDLVFHGIPDGATVLVNVYGGSRSISTLMGSLPQAGLREHLLWNFPDATEVGLHGTGQFQGSVLIGQRSSTATLDMSGTNGRFYTAGSLTHTSAGESGGQELHAYPFDGDLPTCAEEPTPTPTPTPTPTPTPTPTHTPTPPPTHTPGPKPTPAHTWPQEPDGPDEPDGPDAPDGPDAPDGPDAPDGPDEPHPGGELPHTGARGEWILGGIAAALLATGSTATLMARRARRRG
;
A
#
# COMPACT_ATOMS: atom_id res chain seq x y z
N VAL A 1 -57.01 33.24 -70.07
CA VAL A 1 -56.82 32.36 -71.24
C VAL A 1 -55.33 32.05 -71.39
N ARG A 2 -55.05 30.75 -71.55
CA ARG A 2 -53.76 30.10 -71.96
C ARG A 2 -52.67 30.01 -70.85
N ARG A 3 -52.41 28.85 -70.25
CA ARG A 3 -51.80 27.61 -70.73
C ARG A 3 -50.26 27.66 -70.93
N ARG A 4 -49.65 26.87 -70.16
CA ARG A 4 -48.50 25.95 -70.40
C ARG A 4 -47.08 26.51 -70.47
N GLY A 5 -46.25 25.87 -69.71
CA GLY A 5 -44.90 25.49 -70.08
C GLY A 5 -44.08 24.95 -68.92
N THR A 6 -44.11 23.65 -68.82
CA THR A 6 -43.17 22.84 -67.98
C THR A 6 -41.73 23.06 -68.44
N GLY A 7 -40.83 23.26 -67.52
CA GLY A 7 -39.40 23.27 -67.77
C GLY A 7 -38.64 22.80 -66.53
N ILE A 8 -38.37 21.50 -66.43
CA ILE A 8 -37.48 20.87 -65.45
C ILE A 8 -36.04 21.33 -65.76
N ARG A 9 -35.43 22.07 -64.90
CA ARG A 9 -33.97 22.25 -64.90
C ARG A 9 -33.43 21.67 -63.61
N ALA A 10 -32.72 20.57 -63.73
CA ALA A 10 -31.88 19.99 -62.69
C ALA A 10 -30.77 20.97 -62.31
N ALA A 11 -30.77 21.45 -61.09
CA ALA A 11 -29.64 22.15 -60.49
C ALA A 11 -28.87 21.19 -59.65
N ALA A 12 -27.65 20.92 -60.12
CA ALA A 12 -26.66 20.12 -59.31
C ALA A 12 -26.28 20.94 -58.09
N ALA A 13 -26.63 20.45 -56.96
CA ALA A 13 -26.16 20.97 -55.68
C ALA A 13 -24.76 20.37 -55.38
N THR A 14 -23.71 21.14 -55.59
CA THR A 14 -22.37 20.90 -55.09
C THR A 14 -22.38 21.13 -53.58
N ALA A 15 -22.40 20.05 -52.82
CA ALA A 15 -22.16 20.07 -51.37
C ALA A 15 -20.69 20.35 -51.10
N ALA A 16 -20.36 21.58 -50.73
CA ALA A 16 -19.07 21.90 -50.12
C ALA A 16 -19.07 21.40 -48.71
N ALA A 17 -18.41 20.24 -48.47
CA ALA A 17 -18.09 19.77 -47.14
C ALA A 17 -16.97 20.67 -46.56
N ALA A 18 -17.35 21.67 -45.78
CA ALA A 18 -16.41 22.37 -44.92
C ALA A 18 -15.98 21.40 -43.80
N ALA A 19 -14.80 20.85 -43.93
CA ALA A 19 -14.14 20.15 -42.82
C ALA A 19 -13.84 21.18 -41.72
N MET A 20 -14.73 21.31 -40.75
CA MET A 20 -14.35 21.88 -39.45
C MET A 20 -13.38 20.91 -38.78
N VAL A 21 -12.09 21.19 -38.90
CA VAL A 21 -11.09 20.68 -38.00
C VAL A 21 -11.34 21.42 -36.68
N GLY A 22 -12.28 20.90 -35.89
CA GLY A 22 -12.39 21.25 -34.49
C GLY A 22 -11.12 20.69 -33.81
N THR A 23 -10.21 21.59 -33.44
CA THR A 23 -9.23 21.29 -32.39
C THR A 23 -10.05 20.99 -31.16
N MET A 24 -10.33 19.71 -30.93
CA MET A 24 -10.68 19.23 -29.59
C MET A 24 -9.45 19.51 -28.77
N ALA A 25 -9.46 20.62 -28.03
CA ALA A 25 -8.65 20.70 -26.84
C ALA A 25 -9.08 19.49 -26.00
N SER A 26 -8.28 18.44 -26.00
CA SER A 26 -8.39 17.36 -25.04
C SER A 26 -8.24 18.03 -23.69
N LEU A 27 -9.36 18.25 -23.00
CA LEU A 27 -9.34 18.43 -21.58
C LEU A 27 -8.63 17.19 -21.08
N ALA A 28 -7.38 17.34 -20.66
CA ALA A 28 -6.63 16.30 -20.00
C ALA A 28 -7.42 16.00 -18.71
N LEU A 29 -8.29 15.01 -18.78
CA LEU A 29 -8.96 14.48 -17.60
C LEU A 29 -7.85 13.88 -16.75
N ALA A 30 -7.68 14.42 -15.56
CA ALA A 30 -6.80 13.84 -14.57
C ALA A 30 -7.16 12.35 -14.41
N GLY A 31 -6.16 11.50 -14.47
CA GLY A 31 -6.34 10.04 -14.37
C GLY A 31 -6.06 9.55 -12.95
N PRO A 32 -6.69 8.45 -12.54
CA PRO A 32 -6.40 7.84 -11.23
C PRO A 32 -4.94 7.38 -11.15
N LEU A 33 -4.47 7.13 -9.93
CA LEU A 33 -3.21 6.46 -9.66
C LEU A 33 -3.06 5.19 -10.52
N PRO A 34 -1.83 4.70 -10.79
CA PRO A 34 -1.61 3.51 -11.61
C PRO A 34 -2.53 2.35 -11.20
N GLY A 35 -3.11 1.65 -12.19
CA GLY A 35 -4.13 0.64 -11.99
C GLY A 35 -3.78 -0.39 -10.90
N GLY A 36 -4.75 -0.73 -10.06
CA GLY A 36 -4.61 -1.55 -8.87
C GLY A 36 -4.21 -0.80 -7.61
N LEU A 37 -3.93 0.53 -7.73
CA LEU A 37 -3.64 1.44 -6.63
C LEU A 37 -4.66 2.58 -6.68
N GLY A 38 -5.08 3.10 -5.53
CA GLY A 38 -6.00 4.24 -5.44
C GLY A 38 -7.39 3.87 -4.96
N PRO A 39 -8.45 3.96 -5.79
CA PRO A 39 -9.82 3.72 -5.35
C PRO A 39 -10.02 2.34 -4.72
N CYS A 40 -11.01 2.22 -3.86
CA CYS A 40 -11.45 0.91 -3.38
C CYS A 40 -11.87 0.01 -4.53
N SER A 41 -11.48 -1.27 -4.50
CA SER A 41 -11.81 -2.25 -5.52
C SER A 41 -12.49 -3.49 -4.95
N GLY A 42 -13.40 -4.04 -5.77
CA GLY A 42 -14.28 -5.14 -5.38
C GLY A 42 -15.73 -4.69 -5.32
N GLY A 43 -16.65 -5.63 -5.19
CA GLY A 43 -18.09 -5.32 -5.16
C GLY A 43 -18.63 -4.90 -3.81
N ASP A 44 -17.78 -4.73 -2.81
CA ASP A 44 -18.15 -4.56 -1.39
C ASP A 44 -17.52 -3.31 -0.74
N CYS A 45 -17.21 -2.31 -1.55
CA CYS A 45 -16.67 -1.05 -1.07
C CYS A 45 -17.72 -0.25 -0.28
N PRO A 46 -17.35 0.40 0.83
CA PRO A 46 -18.27 1.29 1.54
C PRO A 46 -18.58 2.52 0.69
N THR A 47 -19.77 3.06 0.84
CA THR A 47 -20.17 4.34 0.21
C THR A 47 -19.68 5.55 1.00
N THR A 48 -19.26 5.36 2.25
CA THR A 48 -18.73 6.40 3.13
C THR A 48 -17.67 5.78 4.02
N TRP A 49 -16.52 6.42 4.10
CA TRP A 49 -15.41 5.99 4.92
C TRP A 49 -15.48 6.66 6.29
N LEU A 50 -15.65 5.84 7.31
CA LEU A 50 -15.67 6.32 8.71
C LEU A 50 -14.25 6.65 9.17
N ASP A 51 -14.11 7.51 10.18
CA ASP A 51 -12.84 7.68 10.87
C ASP A 51 -12.39 6.37 11.54
N PRO A 52 -11.08 6.23 11.86
CA PRO A 52 -10.59 5.01 12.50
C PRO A 52 -11.43 4.60 13.69
N ASN A 53 -11.88 3.34 13.71
CA ASN A 53 -12.78 2.80 14.70
C ASN A 53 -12.52 1.31 14.93
N ASN A 54 -13.15 0.73 15.96
CA ASN A 54 -13.09 -0.69 16.32
C ASN A 54 -14.41 -1.43 16.07
N GLY A 55 -15.23 -0.93 15.16
CA GLY A 55 -16.51 -1.53 14.78
C GLY A 55 -16.34 -2.88 14.06
N PRO A 56 -17.45 -3.56 13.76
CA PRO A 56 -17.39 -4.79 12.98
C PRO A 56 -16.90 -4.51 11.56
N VAL A 57 -16.18 -5.49 10.97
CA VAL A 57 -15.89 -5.50 9.54
C VAL A 57 -17.19 -5.81 8.78
N THR A 58 -17.59 -4.92 7.89
CA THR A 58 -18.81 -5.04 7.09
C THR A 58 -18.57 -4.84 5.60
N HIS A 59 -17.37 -4.39 5.24
CA HIS A 59 -16.95 -4.13 3.86
C HIS A 59 -15.52 -4.59 3.64
N HIS A 60 -15.11 -4.73 2.36
CA HIS A 60 -13.78 -5.17 1.98
C HIS A 60 -13.23 -4.32 0.83
N ASP A 61 -11.89 -4.15 0.83
CA ASP A 61 -11.16 -3.46 -0.22
C ASP A 61 -10.01 -4.32 -0.74
N GLY A 62 -10.10 -4.76 -2.01
CA GLY A 62 -9.07 -5.56 -2.67
C GLY A 62 -7.87 -4.75 -3.19
N THR A 63 -7.90 -3.42 -3.08
CA THR A 63 -6.82 -2.55 -3.57
C THR A 63 -5.60 -2.61 -2.64
N ILE A 64 -4.40 -2.46 -3.22
CA ILE A 64 -3.17 -2.36 -2.42
C ILE A 64 -3.24 -1.11 -1.55
N ASN A 65 -3.11 -1.29 -0.24
CA ASN A 65 -3.01 -0.18 0.71
C ASN A 65 -1.56 0.27 0.90
N VAL A 66 -0.65 -0.69 1.06
CA VAL A 66 0.77 -0.40 1.26
C VAL A 66 1.58 -1.07 0.16
N PHE A 67 2.31 -0.28 -0.63
CA PHE A 67 3.27 -0.79 -1.61
C PHE A 67 4.68 -0.32 -1.27
N VAL A 68 5.61 -1.25 -1.17
CA VAL A 68 7.03 -1.00 -0.87
C VAL A 68 7.88 -1.63 -1.98
N GLY A 69 8.52 -0.79 -2.80
CA GLY A 69 9.39 -1.25 -3.89
C GLY A 69 10.74 -1.82 -3.45
N GLY A 70 11.11 -1.61 -2.19
CA GLY A 70 12.30 -2.14 -1.52
C GLY A 70 11.92 -3.03 -0.32
N ASP A 71 12.63 -2.89 0.80
CA ASP A 71 12.42 -3.63 2.04
C ASP A 71 11.38 -2.95 2.93
N PHE A 72 10.56 -3.74 3.60
CA PHE A 72 9.64 -3.30 4.65
C PHE A 72 10.14 -3.76 6.00
N LEU A 73 10.56 -2.81 6.83
CA LEU A 73 11.11 -3.07 8.15
C LEU A 73 10.11 -2.64 9.23
N VAL A 74 9.78 -3.55 10.17
CA VAL A 74 8.96 -3.26 11.34
C VAL A 74 9.87 -3.21 12.55
N ARG A 75 9.91 -2.06 13.22
CA ARG A 75 10.84 -1.78 14.32
C ARG A 75 10.12 -1.20 15.53
N GLU A 76 10.85 -1.13 16.63
CA GLU A 76 10.42 -0.53 17.89
C GLU A 76 9.06 -1.06 18.36
N ALA A 77 8.05 -0.20 18.50
CA ALA A 77 6.72 -0.57 18.96
C ALA A 77 5.62 -0.39 17.90
N ALA A 78 5.97 -0.32 16.60
CA ALA A 78 4.98 -0.29 15.53
C ALA A 78 3.97 -1.43 15.67
N ALA A 79 2.67 -1.17 15.45
CA ALA A 79 1.60 -2.08 15.84
C ALA A 79 1.02 -2.87 14.67
N GLU A 80 0.58 -2.18 13.60
CA GLU A 80 -0.20 -2.85 12.55
C GLU A 80 -0.20 -2.08 11.24
N ALA A 81 -0.51 -2.80 10.14
CA ALA A 81 -0.76 -2.23 8.83
C ALA A 81 -2.00 -2.89 8.21
N GLU A 82 -3.04 -2.09 8.02
CA GLU A 82 -4.32 -2.52 7.48
C GLU A 82 -4.30 -2.55 5.94
N GLY A 83 -5.18 -3.35 5.34
CA GLY A 83 -5.34 -3.47 3.90
C GLY A 83 -4.31 -4.40 3.25
N LYS A 84 -4.38 -4.53 1.92
CA LYS A 84 -3.44 -5.35 1.16
C LYS A 84 -2.05 -4.71 1.12
N ILE A 85 -1.03 -5.48 1.49
CA ILE A 85 0.36 -5.04 1.59
C ILE A 85 1.21 -5.82 0.58
N VAL A 86 2.04 -5.11 -0.18
CA VAL A 86 2.99 -5.71 -1.13
C VAL A 86 4.37 -5.09 -0.90
N THR A 87 5.38 -5.91 -0.64
CA THR A 87 6.78 -5.51 -0.66
C THR A 87 7.56 -6.34 -1.68
N LEU A 88 8.31 -5.67 -2.57
CA LEU A 88 9.16 -6.36 -3.55
C LEU A 88 10.47 -6.84 -2.95
N GLY A 89 10.90 -6.26 -1.85
CA GLY A 89 12.05 -6.67 -1.05
C GLY A 89 11.68 -7.69 0.03
N ARG A 90 12.46 -7.70 1.10
CA ARG A 90 12.17 -8.50 2.29
C ARG A 90 11.16 -7.79 3.21
N PHE A 91 10.43 -8.59 3.97
CA PHE A 91 9.71 -8.13 5.14
C PHE A 91 10.47 -8.60 6.40
N ASP A 92 10.83 -7.66 7.26
CA ASP A 92 11.69 -7.96 8.41
C ASP A 92 11.12 -7.27 9.66
N MET A 93 10.58 -8.10 10.56
CA MET A 93 10.01 -7.66 11.83
C MET A 93 10.98 -7.99 12.96
N ASP A 94 11.50 -6.93 13.61
CA ASP A 94 12.32 -7.00 14.79
C ASP A 94 11.99 -5.82 15.71
N LYS A 95 11.02 -6.04 16.59
CA LYS A 95 10.50 -5.04 17.53
C LYS A 95 11.30 -5.04 18.81
N ARG A 96 11.42 -3.87 19.45
CA ARG A 96 12.19 -3.72 20.69
C ARG A 96 11.66 -4.59 21.82
N GLU A 97 12.52 -4.92 22.75
CA GLU A 97 12.14 -5.58 23.99
C GLU A 97 11.18 -4.71 24.81
N GLY A 98 10.17 -5.33 25.41
CA GLY A 98 9.13 -4.65 26.19
C GLY A 98 7.96 -4.12 25.37
N ALA A 99 8.07 -4.01 24.04
CA ALA A 99 6.94 -3.69 23.17
C ALA A 99 6.04 -4.93 22.95
N SER A 100 4.82 -4.70 22.41
CA SER A 100 3.97 -5.79 21.93
C SER A 100 4.75 -6.67 20.95
N ARG A 101 4.71 -7.98 21.14
CA ARG A 101 5.38 -8.96 20.28
C ARG A 101 4.58 -9.34 19.04
N ILE A 102 3.51 -8.61 18.77
CA ILE A 102 2.60 -8.84 17.65
C ILE A 102 2.70 -7.67 16.68
N TYR A 103 2.58 -7.99 15.40
CA TYR A 103 2.31 -7.02 14.34
C TYR A 103 1.20 -7.60 13.45
N ASN A 104 0.10 -6.86 13.30
CA ASN A 104 -1.01 -7.28 12.48
C ASN A 104 -0.86 -6.75 11.06
N VAL A 105 -1.25 -7.55 10.07
CA VAL A 105 -1.30 -7.17 8.67
C VAL A 105 -2.66 -7.50 8.06
N GLY A 106 -3.13 -6.65 7.16
CA GLY A 106 -4.38 -6.82 6.44
C GLY A 106 -5.60 -6.32 7.21
N VAL A 107 -5.74 -6.70 8.45
CA VAL A 107 -6.81 -6.27 9.35
C VAL A 107 -6.22 -5.70 10.63
N ALA A 108 -6.74 -4.56 11.06
CA ALA A 108 -6.31 -3.84 12.26
C ALA A 108 -7.41 -3.86 13.33
N GLY A 109 -7.02 -3.81 14.61
CA GLY A 109 -7.96 -3.75 15.72
C GLY A 109 -8.75 -2.43 15.76
N VAL A 110 -8.06 -1.33 15.47
CA VAL A 110 -8.64 0.00 15.22
C VAL A 110 -8.16 0.44 13.84
N GLY A 111 -9.04 0.94 12.99
CA GLY A 111 -8.66 1.35 11.64
C GLY A 111 -9.88 1.68 10.79
N SER A 112 -9.75 1.59 9.48
CA SER A 112 -10.86 1.76 8.55
C SER A 112 -11.94 0.68 8.74
N ARG A 113 -11.55 -0.48 9.23
CA ARG A 113 -12.36 -1.72 9.32
C ARG A 113 -12.84 -2.22 7.96
N VAL A 114 -12.04 -1.94 6.92
CA VAL A 114 -12.29 -2.39 5.54
C VAL A 114 -11.05 -3.16 5.04
N PRO A 115 -10.80 -4.37 5.60
CA PRO A 115 -9.68 -5.22 5.17
C PRO A 115 -9.88 -5.76 3.76
N PRO A 116 -8.87 -6.41 3.16
CA PRO A 116 -9.09 -7.19 1.95
C PRO A 116 -10.08 -8.35 2.19
N PRO A 117 -10.70 -8.91 1.14
CA PRO A 117 -11.59 -10.05 1.29
C PRO A 117 -10.94 -11.24 2.00
N ASP A 118 -11.70 -11.94 2.83
CA ASP A 118 -11.23 -13.12 3.56
C ASP A 118 -10.60 -14.16 2.63
N GLY A 119 -9.47 -14.68 3.03
CA GLY A 119 -8.71 -15.66 2.26
C GLY A 119 -7.93 -15.09 1.08
N SER A 120 -8.01 -13.77 0.82
CA SER A 120 -7.15 -13.11 -0.16
C SER A 120 -5.77 -12.78 0.43
N ASP A 121 -4.83 -12.32 -0.45
CA ASP A 121 -3.50 -11.89 0.02
C ASP A 121 -3.61 -10.64 0.90
N TYR A 122 -3.21 -10.76 2.16
CA TYR A 122 -3.02 -9.65 3.09
C TYR A 122 -1.60 -9.11 3.02
N LEU A 123 -0.61 -10.00 2.86
CA LEU A 123 0.79 -9.61 2.69
C LEU A 123 1.46 -10.46 1.60
N THR A 124 2.05 -9.79 0.62
CA THR A 124 2.92 -10.40 -0.41
C THR A 124 4.35 -9.92 -0.23
N VAL A 125 5.30 -10.84 -0.07
CA VAL A 125 6.73 -10.56 0.15
C VAL A 125 7.54 -11.13 -1.00
N GLY A 126 8.23 -10.26 -1.73
CA GLY A 126 9.01 -10.64 -2.92
C GLY A 126 10.37 -11.30 -2.62
N ARG A 127 10.78 -11.35 -1.35
CA ARG A 127 12.02 -11.98 -0.89
C ARG A 127 11.81 -12.71 0.43
N ASP A 128 12.73 -12.54 1.38
CA ASP A 128 12.71 -13.19 2.68
C ASP A 128 11.64 -12.58 3.60
N LEU A 129 10.98 -13.43 4.35
CA LEU A 129 10.05 -13.06 5.41
C LEU A 129 10.65 -13.46 6.76
N THR A 130 11.06 -12.46 7.53
CA THR A 130 11.70 -12.66 8.82
C THR A 130 10.87 -12.04 9.96
N VAL A 131 10.60 -12.83 10.98
CA VAL A 131 9.99 -12.41 12.23
C VAL A 131 10.92 -12.83 13.38
N ALA A 132 11.38 -11.87 14.16
CA ALA A 132 12.32 -12.12 15.25
C ALA A 132 11.78 -13.13 16.26
N THR A 133 12.70 -13.85 16.90
CA THR A 133 12.37 -14.92 17.86
C THR A 133 11.42 -14.42 18.96
N GLY A 134 10.34 -15.15 19.19
CA GLY A 134 9.33 -14.82 20.20
C GLY A 134 8.35 -13.72 19.79
N GLN A 135 8.44 -13.20 18.56
CA GLN A 135 7.48 -12.29 17.97
C GLN A 135 6.56 -13.03 16.98
N ARG A 136 5.43 -12.44 16.62
CA ARG A 136 4.43 -13.05 15.72
C ARG A 136 3.88 -12.02 14.75
N LEU A 137 3.82 -12.39 13.48
CA LEU A 137 3.11 -11.68 12.44
C LEU A 137 1.72 -12.31 12.30
N LEU A 138 0.66 -11.52 12.44
CA LEU A 138 -0.71 -12.02 12.34
C LEU A 138 -1.41 -11.43 11.11
N ALA A 139 -1.97 -12.28 10.27
CA ALA A 139 -2.84 -11.92 9.16
C ALA A 139 -4.29 -12.36 9.45
N GLU A 140 -4.70 -12.19 10.71
CA GLU A 140 -6.04 -12.56 11.19
C GLU A 140 -6.45 -11.67 12.37
N GLU A 141 -7.76 -11.39 12.48
CA GLU A 141 -8.37 -10.75 13.63
C GLU A 141 -9.85 -11.19 13.71
N GLY A 142 -10.20 -11.81 14.82
CA GLY A 142 -11.55 -12.37 15.00
C GLY A 142 -11.84 -13.47 13.96
N THR A 143 -12.82 -13.24 13.11
CA THR A 143 -13.17 -14.15 12.00
C THR A 143 -12.49 -13.78 10.67
N ASN A 144 -11.92 -12.58 10.59
CA ASN A 144 -11.28 -12.10 9.36
C ASN A 144 -9.86 -12.67 9.26
N HIS A 145 -9.49 -13.17 8.10
CA HIS A 145 -8.18 -13.74 7.88
C HIS A 145 -7.76 -13.65 6.41
N GLY A 146 -6.46 -13.56 6.19
CA GLY A 146 -5.88 -13.53 4.86
C GLY A 146 -4.66 -14.42 4.72
N VAL A 147 -4.10 -14.40 3.52
CA VAL A 147 -2.92 -15.17 3.16
C VAL A 147 -1.68 -14.27 3.25
N VAL A 148 -0.60 -14.81 3.82
CA VAL A 148 0.74 -14.24 3.71
C VAL A 148 1.52 -15.08 2.73
N THR A 149 1.99 -14.47 1.63
CA THR A 149 2.75 -15.15 0.58
C THR A 149 4.16 -14.59 0.51
N TYR A 150 5.18 -15.44 0.37
CA TYR A 150 6.59 -15.02 0.32
C TYR A 150 7.38 -15.81 -0.71
N ALA A 151 8.40 -15.17 -1.33
CA ALA A 151 9.18 -15.77 -2.41
C ALA A 151 10.54 -16.33 -1.98
N GLY A 152 11.14 -15.83 -0.91
CA GLY A 152 12.46 -16.23 -0.42
C GLY A 152 12.43 -17.25 0.71
N THR A 153 13.15 -16.96 1.80
CA THR A 153 13.20 -17.79 3.00
C THR A 153 12.22 -17.29 4.07
N LEU A 154 11.77 -18.23 4.93
CA LEU A 154 10.94 -17.91 6.10
C LEU A 154 11.73 -18.12 7.38
N ALA A 155 11.68 -17.13 8.28
CA ALA A 155 12.15 -17.27 9.65
C ALA A 155 11.13 -16.68 10.63
N GLY A 156 10.84 -17.39 11.73
CA GLY A 156 9.94 -16.95 12.79
C GLY A 156 8.50 -17.42 12.63
N THR A 157 7.58 -16.74 13.33
CA THR A 157 6.18 -17.16 13.45
C THR A 157 5.24 -16.25 12.70
N VAL A 158 4.46 -16.80 11.77
CA VAL A 158 3.43 -16.14 10.98
C VAL A 158 2.13 -16.92 11.10
N ILE A 159 1.01 -16.23 11.34
CA ILE A 159 -0.31 -16.83 11.55
C ILE A 159 -1.35 -16.10 10.69
N PRO A 160 -2.14 -16.80 9.87
CA PRO A 160 -2.08 -18.22 9.51
C PRO A 160 -0.74 -18.63 8.89
N ALA A 161 -0.49 -19.94 8.76
CA ALA A 161 0.75 -20.44 8.15
C ALA A 161 0.93 -19.85 6.73
N PRO A 162 2.10 -19.22 6.43
CA PRO A 162 2.29 -18.53 5.17
C PRO A 162 2.55 -19.50 4.02
N VAL A 163 2.33 -19.02 2.80
CA VAL A 163 2.49 -19.78 1.56
C VAL A 163 3.81 -19.37 0.89
N HIS A 164 4.66 -20.36 0.57
CA HIS A 164 5.86 -20.11 -0.23
C HIS A 164 5.52 -20.16 -1.72
N ASP A 165 5.74 -19.05 -2.43
CA ASP A 165 5.63 -18.95 -3.88
C ASP A 165 6.78 -18.09 -4.42
N PRO A 166 7.77 -18.67 -5.11
CA PRO A 166 8.89 -17.92 -5.67
C PRO A 166 8.49 -16.80 -6.64
N ALA A 167 7.28 -16.84 -7.19
CA ALA A 167 6.73 -15.85 -8.12
C ALA A 167 5.73 -14.89 -7.47
N ALA A 168 5.58 -14.91 -6.14
CA ALA A 168 4.57 -14.14 -5.40
C ALA A 168 4.50 -12.65 -5.80
N ALA A 169 5.65 -12.01 -5.97
CA ALA A 169 5.74 -10.59 -6.30
C ALA A 169 5.78 -10.28 -7.80
N ASP A 170 5.86 -11.29 -8.69
CA ASP A 170 5.97 -11.07 -10.14
C ASP A 170 4.88 -10.16 -10.71
N PRO A 171 3.59 -10.30 -10.31
CA PRO A 171 2.52 -9.44 -10.79
C PRO A 171 2.70 -7.95 -10.44
N TYR A 172 3.51 -7.66 -9.43
CA TYR A 172 3.66 -6.31 -8.85
C TYR A 172 4.97 -5.62 -9.24
N THR A 173 5.91 -6.32 -9.89
CA THR A 173 7.25 -5.80 -10.20
C THR A 173 7.22 -4.50 -11.01
N ALA A 174 6.32 -4.42 -12.00
CA ALA A 174 6.15 -3.23 -12.85
C ALA A 174 5.58 -2.02 -12.10
N LEU A 175 4.95 -2.20 -10.93
CA LEU A 175 4.34 -1.09 -10.17
C LEU A 175 5.39 -0.11 -9.66
N ARG A 176 6.57 -0.60 -9.29
CA ARG A 176 7.66 0.24 -8.83
C ARG A 176 8.02 1.32 -9.84
N ASP A 177 8.17 0.95 -11.12
CA ASP A 177 8.50 1.85 -12.21
C ASP A 177 7.36 2.80 -12.52
N ARG A 178 6.14 2.29 -12.52
CA ARG A 178 4.93 3.07 -12.74
C ARG A 178 4.72 4.12 -11.65
N LEU A 179 4.97 3.79 -10.37
CA LEU A 179 4.90 4.74 -9.26
C LEU A 179 5.97 5.82 -9.36
N THR A 180 7.21 5.45 -9.75
CA THR A 180 8.28 6.43 -10.02
C THR A 180 7.87 7.39 -11.12
N ALA A 181 7.38 6.88 -12.24
CA ALA A 181 6.93 7.69 -13.37
C ALA A 181 5.74 8.58 -13.01
N ALA A 182 4.75 8.03 -12.28
CA ALA A 182 3.58 8.76 -11.83
C ALA A 182 3.93 9.90 -10.87
N SER A 183 4.74 9.63 -9.85
CA SER A 183 5.20 10.63 -8.90
C SER A 183 5.90 11.80 -9.59
N HIS A 184 6.77 11.49 -10.54
CA HIS A 184 7.46 12.50 -11.32
C HIS A 184 6.48 13.31 -12.19
N CYS A 185 5.57 12.65 -12.91
CA CYS A 185 4.55 13.31 -13.74
C CYS A 185 3.60 14.20 -12.93
N TYR A 186 3.26 13.84 -11.69
CA TYR A 186 2.41 14.67 -10.84
C TYR A 186 3.12 15.94 -10.36
N ALA A 187 4.45 15.91 -10.28
CA ALA A 187 5.26 17.02 -9.83
C ALA A 187 5.76 17.92 -10.96
N TYR A 188 6.03 17.34 -12.13
CA TYR A 188 6.65 18.04 -13.24
C TYR A 188 5.76 18.03 -14.47
N ASP A 189 5.96 19.00 -15.35
CA ASP A 189 5.26 19.07 -16.64
C ASP A 189 5.78 18.04 -17.65
N ASP A 190 5.20 18.04 -18.85
CA ASP A 190 5.53 17.06 -19.90
C ASP A 190 7.00 17.11 -20.34
N ASP A 191 7.66 18.27 -20.17
CA ASP A 191 9.09 18.44 -20.46
C ASP A 191 10.00 17.90 -19.35
N ARG A 192 9.41 17.54 -18.21
CA ARG A 192 10.11 17.05 -16.99
C ARG A 192 11.12 18.04 -16.40
N ASP A 193 11.19 19.24 -16.92
CA ASP A 193 12.16 20.25 -16.52
C ASP A 193 11.54 21.36 -15.66
N HIS A 194 10.21 21.48 -15.70
CA HIS A 194 9.49 22.49 -14.95
C HIS A 194 8.52 21.87 -13.97
N ARG A 195 8.43 22.44 -12.80
CA ARG A 195 7.44 22.04 -11.81
C ARG A 195 6.04 22.34 -12.33
N ARG A 196 5.10 21.48 -12.00
CA ARG A 196 3.69 21.72 -12.28
C ARG A 196 3.23 22.98 -11.53
N PRO A 197 2.63 23.96 -12.21
CA PRO A 197 2.25 25.20 -11.55
C PRO A 197 1.32 24.99 -10.35
N ALA A 198 1.63 25.62 -9.23
CA ALA A 198 0.75 25.64 -8.07
C ALA A 198 -0.54 26.44 -8.38
N THR A 199 -1.68 25.96 -7.90
CA THR A 199 -2.96 26.68 -7.93
C THR A 199 -3.22 27.41 -6.62
N GLY A 200 -2.56 26.99 -5.53
CA GLY A 200 -2.69 27.55 -4.20
C GLY A 200 -1.37 28.02 -3.62
N THR A 201 -1.42 28.46 -2.37
CA THR A 201 -0.24 28.95 -1.61
C THR A 201 -0.01 28.13 -0.36
N VAL A 202 1.27 28.03 0.06
CA VAL A 202 1.67 27.35 1.29
C VAL A 202 2.43 28.34 2.16
N VAL A 203 2.01 28.47 3.42
CA VAL A 203 2.63 29.39 4.39
C VAL A 203 2.88 28.67 5.70
N ASN A 204 4.16 28.50 6.08
CA ASN A 204 4.51 28.02 7.41
C ASN A 204 4.47 29.20 8.38
N ALA A 205 3.49 29.21 9.28
CA ALA A 205 3.29 30.25 10.31
C ALA A 205 4.01 29.89 11.63
N GLY A 206 4.81 28.82 11.65
CA GLY A 206 5.60 28.40 12.81
C GLY A 206 4.93 27.34 13.68
N SER A 207 3.66 27.52 14.06
CA SER A 207 2.85 26.50 14.78
C SER A 207 1.99 25.67 13.85
N GLU A 208 1.78 26.15 12.64
CA GLU A 208 0.98 25.49 11.61
C GLU A 208 1.54 25.81 10.22
N THR A 209 1.33 24.93 9.26
CA THR A 209 1.46 25.22 7.84
C THR A 209 0.08 25.28 7.20
N VAL A 210 -0.22 26.42 6.59
CA VAL A 210 -1.51 26.71 5.97
C VAL A 210 -1.41 26.53 4.47
N PHE A 211 -2.21 25.64 3.93
CA PHE A 211 -2.42 25.40 2.50
C PHE A 211 -3.70 26.12 2.08
N THR A 212 -3.59 27.15 1.25
CA THR A 212 -4.76 27.90 0.77
C THR A 212 -4.96 27.69 -0.71
N GLY A 213 -6.03 26.99 -1.08
CA GLY A 213 -6.43 26.74 -2.47
C GLY A 213 -6.99 28.00 -3.14
N ASP A 214 -7.19 27.95 -4.45
CA ASP A 214 -7.77 29.05 -5.24
C ASP A 214 -9.31 29.14 -5.13
N GLY A 215 -9.94 28.19 -4.45
CA GLY A 215 -11.39 28.13 -4.22
C GLY A 215 -12.22 27.69 -5.42
N THR A 216 -11.62 27.36 -6.56
CA THR A 216 -12.34 27.12 -7.82
C THR A 216 -11.86 25.91 -8.62
N SER A 217 -10.56 25.62 -8.64
CA SER A 217 -10.00 24.53 -9.44
C SER A 217 -10.35 23.16 -8.86
N PRO A 218 -10.76 22.19 -9.70
CA PRO A 218 -11.04 20.83 -9.23
C PRO A 218 -9.77 20.07 -8.83
N LEU A 219 -8.59 20.51 -9.28
CA LEU A 219 -7.29 20.04 -8.86
C LEU A 219 -6.54 21.19 -8.19
N GLN A 220 -6.29 21.06 -6.91
CA GLN A 220 -5.53 22.01 -6.12
C GLN A 220 -4.09 21.52 -5.99
N VAL A 221 -3.14 22.24 -6.59
CA VAL A 221 -1.71 21.88 -6.57
C VAL A 221 -0.97 22.81 -5.63
N PHE A 222 -0.21 22.21 -4.72
CA PHE A 222 0.66 22.91 -3.79
C PHE A 222 2.11 22.49 -3.97
N GLU A 223 3.04 23.45 -3.89
CA GLU A 223 4.48 23.24 -3.92
C GLU A 223 5.07 23.47 -2.54
N VAL A 224 5.89 22.52 -2.07
CA VAL A 224 6.57 22.58 -0.78
C VAL A 224 8.05 22.31 -0.98
N ASP A 225 8.90 23.28 -0.63
CA ASP A 225 10.36 23.20 -0.74
C ASP A 225 11.08 23.05 0.60
N ALA A 226 10.34 22.96 1.69
CA ALA A 226 10.86 22.91 3.05
C ALA A 226 10.29 21.71 3.81
N ASP A 227 10.88 21.41 4.95
CA ASP A 227 10.29 20.48 5.90
C ASP A 227 9.02 21.09 6.51
N LEU A 228 8.01 20.27 6.71
CA LEU A 228 6.76 20.64 7.38
C LEU A 228 6.91 20.37 8.87
N VAL A 229 7.65 21.24 9.53
CA VAL A 229 7.94 21.16 10.96
C VAL A 229 7.78 22.56 11.58
N SER A 230 7.52 22.61 12.88
CA SER A 230 7.45 23.88 13.59
C SER A 230 8.77 24.65 13.52
N ALA A 231 8.77 25.92 13.86
CA ALA A 231 9.98 26.77 13.86
C ALA A 231 11.12 26.22 14.74
N GLN A 232 10.82 25.33 15.68
CA GLN A 232 11.78 24.66 16.56
C GLN A 232 12.09 23.22 16.10
N GLY A 233 11.65 22.81 14.91
CA GLY A 233 11.86 21.48 14.37
C GLY A 233 10.93 20.41 14.96
N GLY A 234 9.93 20.79 15.76
CA GLY A 234 8.93 19.89 16.35
C GLY A 234 7.67 19.80 15.52
N GLN A 235 6.62 19.24 16.15
CA GLN A 235 5.33 19.07 15.52
C GLN A 235 4.62 20.40 15.26
N GLN A 236 3.85 20.46 14.18
CA GLN A 236 2.99 21.58 13.81
C GLN A 236 1.66 21.05 13.26
N ASP A 237 0.66 21.90 13.14
CA ASP A 237 -0.58 21.54 12.45
C ASP A 237 -0.44 21.75 10.93
N LEU A 238 -1.23 21.01 10.15
CA LEU A 238 -1.33 21.15 8.70
C LEU A 238 -2.79 21.48 8.36
N VAL A 239 -3.03 22.69 7.88
CA VAL A 239 -4.37 23.25 7.76
C VAL A 239 -4.68 23.58 6.31
N PHE A 240 -5.88 23.19 5.83
CA PHE A 240 -6.34 23.43 4.48
C PHE A 240 -7.50 24.42 4.46
N HIS A 241 -7.42 25.43 3.60
CA HIS A 241 -8.45 26.44 3.35
C HIS A 241 -8.72 26.61 1.87
N GLY A 242 -9.93 27.02 1.51
CA GLY A 242 -10.27 27.36 0.12
C GLY A 242 -10.18 26.16 -0.85
N ILE A 243 -10.40 24.95 -0.34
CA ILE A 243 -10.48 23.74 -1.15
C ILE A 243 -11.96 23.56 -1.55
N PRO A 244 -12.30 23.51 -2.85
CA PRO A 244 -13.67 23.22 -3.29
C PRO A 244 -14.10 21.81 -2.85
N ASP A 245 -15.40 21.62 -2.63
CA ASP A 245 -15.95 20.30 -2.33
C ASP A 245 -15.66 19.32 -3.48
N GLY A 246 -15.13 18.14 -3.15
CA GLY A 246 -14.77 17.10 -4.10
C GLY A 246 -13.52 17.40 -4.95
N ALA A 247 -12.81 18.50 -4.68
CA ALA A 247 -11.55 18.78 -5.37
C ALA A 247 -10.44 17.82 -4.91
N THR A 248 -9.58 17.45 -5.83
CA THR A 248 -8.33 16.72 -5.53
C THR A 248 -7.28 17.70 -5.04
N VAL A 249 -6.57 17.33 -3.99
CA VAL A 249 -5.43 18.07 -3.45
C VAL A 249 -4.14 17.29 -3.71
N LEU A 250 -3.23 17.88 -4.45
CA LEU A 250 -1.91 17.34 -4.76
C LEU A 250 -0.85 18.23 -4.10
N VAL A 251 -0.17 17.71 -3.09
CA VAL A 251 0.93 18.40 -2.41
C VAL A 251 2.25 17.80 -2.91
N ASN A 252 2.97 18.51 -3.76
CA ASN A 252 4.30 18.14 -4.22
C ASN A 252 5.37 18.65 -3.26
N VAL A 253 6.05 17.73 -2.59
CA VAL A 253 7.10 18.02 -1.61
C VAL A 253 8.46 17.75 -2.25
N TYR A 254 9.12 18.81 -2.70
CA TYR A 254 10.37 18.75 -3.47
C TYR A 254 11.61 18.72 -2.58
N GLY A 255 12.65 18.02 -3.04
CA GLY A 255 13.99 17.97 -2.45
C GLY A 255 14.43 16.59 -2.01
N GLY A 256 15.74 16.43 -1.78
CA GLY A 256 16.38 15.12 -1.56
C GLY A 256 16.14 14.49 -0.19
N SER A 257 15.87 15.28 0.85
CA SER A 257 15.47 14.81 2.18
C SER A 257 14.33 15.68 2.67
N ARG A 258 13.25 15.07 3.16
CA ARG A 258 12.07 15.80 3.65
C ARG A 258 11.49 15.15 4.90
N SER A 259 11.07 16.03 5.81
CA SER A 259 10.44 15.64 7.06
C SER A 259 9.10 16.36 7.24
N ILE A 260 8.09 15.60 7.63
CA ILE A 260 6.81 16.11 8.12
C ILE A 260 6.67 15.68 9.57
N SER A 261 6.53 16.64 10.49
CA SER A 261 6.28 16.36 11.89
C SER A 261 5.01 17.09 12.32
N THR A 262 3.93 16.35 12.56
CA THR A 262 2.61 16.96 12.67
C THR A 262 1.74 16.44 13.80
N LEU A 263 0.85 17.36 14.25
CA LEU A 263 -0.29 17.09 15.13
C LEU A 263 -1.60 16.90 14.34
N MET A 264 -1.51 16.90 12.99
CA MET A 264 -2.70 16.83 12.12
C MET A 264 -3.69 15.77 12.62
N GLY A 265 -4.91 16.18 12.82
CA GLY A 265 -6.00 15.29 13.21
C GLY A 265 -7.01 15.11 12.09
N SER A 266 -8.11 15.87 12.13
CA SER A 266 -9.15 15.84 11.11
C SER A 266 -8.92 16.88 10.01
N LEU A 267 -9.44 16.60 8.82
CA LEU A 267 -9.50 17.58 7.73
C LEU A 267 -10.78 18.42 7.81
N PRO A 268 -10.77 19.65 7.23
CA PRO A 268 -11.91 20.58 7.32
C PRO A 268 -13.16 20.08 6.60
N GLN A 269 -13.01 19.18 5.62
CA GLN A 269 -14.09 18.69 4.77
C GLN A 269 -14.16 17.17 4.81
N ALA A 270 -15.35 16.63 4.93
CA ALA A 270 -15.59 15.20 4.76
C ALA A 270 -15.22 14.79 3.34
N GLY A 271 -14.54 13.66 3.19
CA GLY A 271 -14.08 13.13 1.90
C GLY A 271 -12.77 13.75 1.38
N LEU A 272 -12.22 14.78 2.01
CA LEU A 272 -10.94 15.35 1.57
C LEU A 272 -9.77 14.38 1.75
N ARG A 273 -9.80 13.53 2.76
CA ARG A 273 -8.78 12.49 2.98
C ARG A 273 -8.61 11.59 1.76
N GLU A 274 -9.69 11.17 1.17
CA GLU A 274 -9.73 10.28 0.01
C GLU A 274 -9.28 10.99 -1.29
N HIS A 275 -9.18 12.32 -1.29
CA HIS A 275 -8.74 13.15 -2.42
C HIS A 275 -7.41 13.86 -2.18
N LEU A 276 -6.70 13.59 -1.06
CA LEU A 276 -5.44 14.23 -0.70
C LEU A 276 -4.26 13.30 -0.98
N LEU A 277 -3.31 13.77 -1.80
CA LEU A 277 -2.06 13.08 -2.11
C LEU A 277 -0.85 13.93 -1.73
N TRP A 278 0.01 13.37 -0.89
CA TRP A 278 1.35 13.86 -0.59
C TRP A 278 2.35 13.16 -1.51
N ASN A 279 2.94 13.90 -2.44
CA ASN A 279 3.85 13.37 -3.46
C ASN A 279 5.29 13.84 -3.22
N PHE A 280 6.22 12.89 -3.12
CA PHE A 280 7.66 13.11 -2.93
C PHE A 280 8.41 12.59 -4.16
N PRO A 281 8.61 13.43 -5.21
CA PRO A 281 9.17 12.95 -6.48
C PRO A 281 10.67 12.64 -6.39
N ASP A 282 11.44 13.39 -5.58
CA ASP A 282 12.89 13.41 -5.61
C ASP A 282 13.55 12.90 -4.33
N ALA A 283 12.76 12.76 -3.26
CA ALA A 283 13.31 12.51 -1.93
C ALA A 283 13.91 11.11 -1.79
N THR A 284 15.19 11.04 -1.41
CA THR A 284 15.89 9.81 -1.02
C THR A 284 15.68 9.47 0.45
N GLU A 285 15.24 10.43 1.26
CA GLU A 285 14.88 10.27 2.66
C GLU A 285 13.56 10.98 2.92
N VAL A 286 12.59 10.28 3.50
CA VAL A 286 11.29 10.83 3.90
C VAL A 286 11.00 10.42 5.32
N GLY A 287 10.80 11.40 6.20
CA GLY A 287 10.37 11.19 7.58
C GLY A 287 8.93 11.65 7.77
N LEU A 288 8.04 10.78 8.27
CA LEU A 288 6.70 11.12 8.70
C LEU A 288 6.60 10.87 10.21
N HIS A 289 6.54 11.93 10.98
CA HIS A 289 6.69 11.94 12.42
C HIS A 289 5.52 12.61 13.11
N GLY A 290 5.27 12.24 14.36
CA GLY A 290 4.35 12.97 15.22
C GLY A 290 3.26 12.12 15.86
N THR A 291 2.41 12.80 16.63
CA THR A 291 1.36 12.16 17.44
C THR A 291 -0.04 12.32 16.83
N GLY A 292 -0.12 12.90 15.62
CA GLY A 292 -1.37 13.09 14.90
C GLY A 292 -1.85 11.83 14.16
N GLN A 293 -2.99 11.99 13.51
CA GLN A 293 -3.54 11.06 12.54
C GLN A 293 -3.29 11.67 11.15
N PHE A 294 -2.21 11.27 10.49
CA PHE A 294 -1.82 11.82 9.19
C PHE A 294 -2.87 11.46 8.14
N GLN A 295 -3.43 12.47 7.51
CA GLN A 295 -4.53 12.30 6.56
C GLN A 295 -4.04 12.39 5.12
N GLY A 296 -4.61 11.55 4.25
CA GLY A 296 -4.31 11.51 2.84
C GLY A 296 -3.29 10.42 2.48
N SER A 297 -3.24 10.12 1.19
CA SER A 297 -2.33 9.13 0.63
C SER A 297 -0.93 9.68 0.43
N VAL A 298 0.07 8.82 0.47
CA VAL A 298 1.49 9.15 0.33
C VAL A 298 2.06 8.44 -0.89
N LEU A 299 2.79 9.15 -1.75
CA LEU A 299 3.52 8.61 -2.89
C LEU A 299 4.98 9.09 -2.85
N ILE A 300 5.93 8.16 -2.72
CA ILE A 300 7.36 8.42 -2.74
C ILE A 300 7.94 7.77 -3.99
N GLY A 301 8.28 8.59 -5.01
CA GLY A 301 8.65 8.12 -6.33
C GLY A 301 10.09 7.66 -6.48
N GLN A 302 11.00 8.13 -5.63
CA GLN A 302 12.43 7.83 -5.74
C GLN A 302 12.75 6.40 -5.28
N ARG A 303 13.32 5.58 -6.18
CA ARG A 303 13.60 4.15 -5.92
C ARG A 303 14.65 3.90 -4.83
N SER A 304 15.57 4.84 -4.63
CA SER A 304 16.59 4.77 -3.57
C SER A 304 16.10 5.35 -2.25
N SER A 305 14.83 5.75 -2.16
CA SER A 305 14.27 6.35 -0.98
C SER A 305 14.18 5.36 0.18
N THR A 306 14.44 5.90 1.38
CA THR A 306 14.06 5.27 2.65
C THR A 306 13.03 6.16 3.34
N ALA A 307 11.85 5.62 3.54
CA ALA A 307 10.80 6.24 4.33
C ALA A 307 10.88 5.75 5.78
N THR A 308 10.81 6.66 6.74
CA THR A 308 10.67 6.35 8.17
C THR A 308 9.32 6.88 8.65
N LEU A 309 8.50 6.01 9.20
CA LEU A 309 7.15 6.31 9.65
C LEU A 309 7.02 5.97 11.13
N ASP A 310 6.87 6.99 11.97
CA ASP A 310 6.58 6.88 13.41
C ASP A 310 5.37 7.71 13.85
N MET A 311 4.48 8.05 12.88
CA MET A 311 3.18 8.65 13.15
C MET A 311 2.31 7.71 13.97
N SER A 312 1.44 8.28 14.84
CA SER A 312 0.46 7.46 15.57
C SER A 312 -0.50 6.73 14.64
N GLY A 313 -0.94 7.37 13.56
CA GLY A 313 -1.71 6.74 12.48
C GLY A 313 -1.52 7.45 11.16
N THR A 314 -1.59 6.69 10.07
CA THR A 314 -1.68 7.22 8.70
C THR A 314 -2.97 6.74 8.06
N ASN A 315 -3.79 7.66 7.60
CA ASN A 315 -5.13 7.40 7.05
C ASN A 315 -5.11 7.66 5.54
N GLY A 316 -4.72 6.66 4.77
CA GLY A 316 -4.57 6.74 3.32
C GLY A 316 -3.69 5.63 2.77
N ARG A 317 -3.56 5.56 1.44
CA ARG A 317 -2.61 4.66 0.78
C ARG A 317 -1.17 5.09 1.07
N PHE A 318 -0.28 4.14 1.22
CA PHE A 318 1.14 4.40 1.38
C PHE A 318 1.94 3.69 0.29
N TYR A 319 2.47 4.46 -0.66
CA TYR A 319 3.20 3.93 -1.81
C TYR A 319 4.62 4.47 -1.84
N THR A 320 5.61 3.61 -1.75
CA THR A 320 7.00 3.99 -1.95
C THR A 320 7.67 3.09 -2.99
N ALA A 321 8.35 3.70 -3.96
CA ALA A 321 9.24 2.98 -4.86
C ALA A 321 10.53 2.51 -4.17
N GLY A 322 10.83 3.04 -2.98
CA GLY A 322 11.97 2.70 -2.13
C GLY A 322 11.62 1.72 -1.01
N SER A 323 12.28 1.87 0.15
CA SER A 323 12.09 1.06 1.35
C SER A 323 11.29 1.81 2.41
N LEU A 324 10.66 1.07 3.32
CA LEU A 324 9.87 1.60 4.44
C LEU A 324 10.38 1.01 5.76
N THR A 325 10.61 1.89 6.73
CA THR A 325 10.75 1.53 8.14
C THR A 325 9.52 2.05 8.89
N HIS A 326 8.66 1.13 9.32
CA HIS A 326 7.54 1.42 10.22
C HIS A 326 8.01 1.21 11.65
N THR A 327 8.00 2.26 12.45
CA THR A 327 8.67 2.30 13.75
C THR A 327 7.86 3.13 14.75
N SER A 328 8.40 3.36 15.94
CA SER A 328 7.84 4.28 16.92
C SER A 328 8.91 5.21 17.47
N ALA A 329 8.52 6.39 17.93
CA ALA A 329 9.41 7.32 18.59
C ALA A 329 9.48 7.05 20.09
N GLY A 330 10.70 6.90 20.63
CA GLY A 330 10.93 6.69 22.07
C GLY A 330 10.12 5.53 22.65
N GLU A 331 9.42 5.77 23.76
CA GLU A 331 8.58 4.78 24.43
C GLU A 331 7.15 4.68 23.89
N SER A 332 6.79 5.49 22.88
CA SER A 332 5.47 5.43 22.24
C SER A 332 5.25 4.07 21.56
N GLY A 333 4.00 3.71 21.36
CA GLY A 333 3.62 2.47 20.68
C GLY A 333 2.24 2.65 20.04
N GLY A 334 1.83 1.66 19.24
CA GLY A 334 0.55 1.70 18.56
C GLY A 334 0.57 2.53 17.28
N GLN A 335 1.71 2.59 16.57
CA GLN A 335 1.78 3.20 15.25
C GLN A 335 1.10 2.29 14.24
N GLU A 336 0.23 2.87 13.41
CA GLU A 336 -0.69 2.13 12.54
C GLU A 336 -0.77 2.75 11.14
N LEU A 337 -0.90 1.87 10.13
CA LEU A 337 -1.25 2.26 8.75
C LEU A 337 -2.68 1.81 8.49
N HIS A 338 -3.60 2.76 8.31
CA HIS A 338 -5.01 2.48 8.07
C HIS A 338 -5.34 2.51 6.58
N ALA A 339 -6.25 1.62 6.16
CA ALA A 339 -6.60 1.45 4.76
C ALA A 339 -7.73 2.38 4.32
N TYR A 340 -7.37 3.55 3.78
CA TYR A 340 -8.32 4.46 3.14
C TYR A 340 -8.00 4.62 1.65
N PRO A 341 -8.99 4.73 0.78
CA PRO A 341 -8.75 4.85 -0.66
C PRO A 341 -8.15 6.20 -1.03
N PHE A 342 -7.60 6.26 -2.23
CA PHE A 342 -7.40 7.50 -2.95
C PHE A 342 -8.23 7.41 -4.25
N ASP A 343 -9.17 8.31 -4.41
CA ASP A 343 -10.09 8.39 -5.57
C ASP A 343 -10.14 9.79 -6.20
N GLY A 344 -9.17 10.64 -5.87
CA GLY A 344 -9.01 11.94 -6.49
C GLY A 344 -8.52 11.86 -7.94
N ASP A 345 -8.86 12.87 -8.73
CA ASP A 345 -8.43 13.01 -10.11
C ASP A 345 -7.05 13.67 -10.19
N LEU A 346 -6.02 12.91 -10.59
CA LEU A 346 -4.64 13.36 -10.75
C LEU A 346 -4.32 13.72 -12.22
N PRO A 347 -3.24 14.48 -12.48
CA PRO A 347 -2.80 14.77 -13.82
C PRO A 347 -2.62 13.52 -14.66
N THR A 348 -3.10 13.55 -15.91
CA THR A 348 -2.87 12.45 -16.85
C THR A 348 -1.40 12.42 -17.23
N CYS A 349 -0.76 11.30 -17.05
CA CYS A 349 0.61 11.04 -17.44
C CYS A 349 0.61 10.34 -18.79
N ALA A 350 1.41 10.81 -19.75
CA ALA A 350 1.64 10.06 -20.97
C ALA A 350 2.23 8.70 -20.59
N GLU A 351 1.57 7.61 -20.97
CA GLU A 351 2.17 6.30 -20.86
C GLU A 351 3.43 6.31 -21.71
N GLU A 352 4.60 5.97 -21.12
CA GLU A 352 5.77 5.69 -21.94
C GLU A 352 5.35 4.62 -22.97
N PRO A 353 5.62 4.84 -24.26
CA PRO A 353 5.26 3.84 -25.28
C PRO A 353 5.88 2.52 -24.85
N THR A 354 5.04 1.54 -24.61
CA THR A 354 5.48 0.16 -24.33
C THR A 354 6.54 -0.19 -25.39
N PRO A 355 7.77 -0.55 -25.02
CA PRO A 355 8.80 -0.83 -26.02
C PRO A 355 8.23 -1.88 -26.98
N THR A 356 8.03 -1.48 -28.23
CA THR A 356 7.59 -2.40 -29.28
C THR A 356 8.53 -3.58 -29.23
N PRO A 357 8.06 -4.82 -29.04
CA PRO A 357 8.95 -5.97 -28.98
C PRO A 357 9.82 -5.93 -30.21
N THR A 358 11.13 -5.81 -30.02
CA THR A 358 12.11 -5.88 -31.11
C THR A 358 11.82 -7.20 -31.83
N PRO A 359 11.53 -7.18 -33.14
CA PRO A 359 11.20 -8.39 -33.85
C PRO A 359 12.34 -9.36 -33.63
N THR A 360 12.05 -10.49 -32.99
CA THR A 360 13.00 -11.60 -32.86
C THR A 360 13.51 -11.91 -34.27
N PRO A 361 14.84 -11.90 -34.52
CA PRO A 361 15.35 -12.18 -35.85
C PRO A 361 14.81 -13.53 -36.29
N THR A 362 14.06 -13.54 -37.37
CA THR A 362 13.56 -14.78 -37.98
C THR A 362 14.80 -15.64 -38.26
N PRO A 363 14.84 -16.88 -37.75
CA PRO A 363 16.02 -17.74 -38.00
C PRO A 363 16.22 -17.86 -39.51
N THR A 364 17.38 -17.44 -39.97
CA THR A 364 17.80 -17.61 -41.37
C THR A 364 17.73 -19.11 -41.69
N PRO A 365 17.00 -19.53 -42.73
CA PRO A 365 16.89 -20.94 -43.05
C PRO A 365 18.29 -21.50 -43.22
N THR A 366 18.66 -22.47 -42.42
CA THR A 366 19.89 -23.24 -42.57
C THR A 366 19.86 -23.89 -43.96
N PRO A 367 20.88 -23.70 -44.81
CA PRO A 367 20.88 -24.32 -46.12
C PRO A 367 20.75 -25.84 -45.99
N THR A 368 19.74 -26.40 -46.64
CA THR A 368 19.54 -27.85 -46.74
C THR A 368 20.79 -28.48 -47.32
N PRO A 369 21.40 -29.48 -46.66
CA PRO A 369 22.56 -30.15 -47.22
C PRO A 369 22.20 -30.81 -48.54
N THR A 370 22.89 -30.42 -49.62
CA THR A 370 22.80 -31.03 -50.95
C THR A 370 23.26 -32.47 -50.83
N HIS A 371 22.36 -33.40 -51.06
CA HIS A 371 22.69 -34.82 -51.07
C HIS A 371 23.68 -35.12 -52.20
N THR A 372 24.90 -35.45 -51.84
CA THR A 372 25.88 -36.07 -52.76
C THR A 372 25.39 -37.51 -53.02
N PRO A 373 25.24 -37.94 -54.26
CA PRO A 373 24.78 -39.30 -54.54
C PRO A 373 25.81 -40.34 -54.01
N THR A 374 25.28 -41.23 -53.14
CA THR A 374 26.04 -42.33 -52.58
C THR A 374 26.25 -43.39 -53.68
N PRO A 375 27.49 -43.91 -53.90
CA PRO A 375 27.73 -45.02 -54.82
C PRO A 375 27.05 -46.30 -54.29
N PRO A 376 26.63 -47.23 -55.18
CA PRO A 376 25.93 -48.46 -54.80
C PRO A 376 26.80 -49.37 -53.93
N PRO A 377 26.20 -50.14 -52.98
CA PRO A 377 26.91 -50.97 -52.03
C PRO A 377 27.57 -52.18 -52.74
N THR A 378 28.83 -52.36 -52.51
CA THR A 378 29.55 -53.59 -52.85
C THR A 378 29.21 -54.66 -51.84
N HIS A 379 28.71 -55.79 -52.30
CA HIS A 379 28.37 -56.96 -51.45
C HIS A 379 29.64 -57.58 -50.87
N THR A 380 29.79 -57.53 -49.54
CA THR A 380 30.77 -58.34 -48.79
C THR A 380 29.98 -59.46 -48.07
N PRO A 381 30.49 -60.72 -48.12
CA PRO A 381 29.81 -61.84 -47.47
C PRO A 381 29.78 -61.62 -45.93
N GLY A 382 28.64 -61.84 -45.30
CA GLY A 382 28.43 -61.72 -43.89
C GLY A 382 29.14 -62.75 -43.02
N PRO A 383 29.59 -62.38 -41.82
CA PRO A 383 30.14 -63.35 -40.88
C PRO A 383 29.01 -64.17 -40.21
N LYS A 384 29.33 -65.38 -39.90
CA LYS A 384 28.56 -66.47 -39.26
C LYS A 384 28.06 -66.01 -37.89
N PRO A 385 26.84 -66.41 -37.44
CA PRO A 385 26.29 -66.01 -36.18
C PRO A 385 27.07 -66.58 -34.99
N THR A 386 27.43 -65.71 -34.05
CA THR A 386 27.99 -66.04 -32.74
C THR A 386 26.85 -66.38 -31.75
N PRO A 387 27.02 -67.37 -30.85
CA PRO A 387 25.99 -67.75 -29.91
C PRO A 387 25.65 -66.64 -28.90
N ALA A 388 24.39 -66.61 -28.48
CA ALA A 388 23.87 -65.68 -27.48
C ALA A 388 24.60 -65.82 -26.13
N HIS A 389 25.10 -64.71 -25.60
CA HIS A 389 25.53 -64.64 -24.21
C HIS A 389 24.35 -64.50 -23.31
N THR A 390 24.15 -65.46 -22.42
CA THR A 390 23.26 -65.39 -21.25
C THR A 390 23.94 -64.47 -20.23
N TRP A 391 23.19 -63.44 -19.79
CA TRP A 391 23.56 -62.61 -18.67
C TRP A 391 23.46 -63.37 -17.36
N PRO A 392 24.40 -63.32 -16.44
CA PRO A 392 24.22 -63.85 -15.09
C PRO A 392 23.16 -63.03 -14.33
N GLN A 393 22.26 -63.68 -13.65
CA GLN A 393 21.40 -63.05 -12.65
C GLN A 393 22.26 -62.52 -11.52
N GLU A 394 21.97 -61.30 -11.11
CA GLU A 394 22.49 -60.75 -9.86
C GLU A 394 21.98 -61.61 -8.68
N PRO A 395 22.78 -61.88 -7.67
CA PRO A 395 22.35 -62.52 -6.46
C PRO A 395 21.51 -61.61 -5.60
N ASP A 396 20.41 -62.14 -5.05
CA ASP A 396 19.55 -61.46 -4.08
C ASP A 396 20.41 -60.99 -2.87
N GLY A 397 20.22 -59.70 -2.53
CA GLY A 397 20.84 -59.08 -1.36
C GLY A 397 20.31 -59.71 -0.07
N PRO A 398 21.12 -59.77 0.97
CA PRO A 398 20.68 -60.34 2.24
C PRO A 398 19.58 -59.47 2.89
N ASP A 399 18.57 -60.18 3.44
CA ASP A 399 17.48 -59.58 4.25
C ASP A 399 18.04 -58.76 5.39
N GLU A 400 17.57 -57.52 5.59
CA GLU A 400 17.84 -56.71 6.76
C GLU A 400 17.26 -57.41 8.01
N PRO A 401 17.98 -57.50 9.10
CA PRO A 401 17.48 -58.03 10.34
C PRO A 401 16.48 -57.06 11.00
N ASP A 402 15.34 -57.62 11.44
CA ASP A 402 14.33 -56.93 12.25
C ASP A 402 14.98 -56.30 13.47
N GLY A 403 14.72 -54.97 13.63
CA GLY A 403 15.16 -54.23 14.79
C GLY A 403 14.42 -54.67 16.06
N PRO A 404 15.07 -54.66 17.24
CA PRO A 404 14.44 -55.06 18.48
C PRO A 404 13.30 -54.10 18.88
N ASP A 405 12.16 -54.70 19.34
CA ASP A 405 11.00 -53.99 19.88
C ASP A 405 11.43 -53.09 21.06
N ALA A 406 10.93 -51.82 21.05
CA ALA A 406 11.12 -50.89 22.14
C ALA A 406 10.35 -51.38 23.39
N PRO A 407 10.92 -51.32 24.59
CA PRO A 407 10.22 -51.71 25.82
C PRO A 407 9.09 -50.70 26.12
N ASP A 408 7.94 -51.24 26.53
CA ASP A 408 6.81 -50.46 27.06
C ASP A 408 7.24 -49.62 28.25
N GLY A 409 6.95 -48.31 28.18
CA GLY A 409 7.18 -47.35 29.27
C GLY A 409 6.20 -47.63 30.44
N PRO A 410 6.62 -47.39 31.67
CA PRO A 410 5.77 -47.62 32.85
C PRO A 410 4.60 -46.63 32.88
N ASP A 411 3.39 -47.19 33.19
CA ASP A 411 2.16 -46.44 33.40
C ASP A 411 2.33 -45.33 34.44
N ALA A 412 1.87 -44.11 34.12
CA ALA A 412 1.83 -43.01 35.09
C ALA A 412 0.71 -43.26 36.11
N PRO A 413 0.94 -43.01 37.41
CA PRO A 413 -0.06 -43.17 38.44
C PRO A 413 -1.18 -42.14 38.29
N ASP A 414 -2.43 -42.63 38.47
CA ASP A 414 -3.65 -41.81 38.50
C ASP A 414 -3.54 -40.75 39.60
N GLY A 415 -3.70 -39.47 39.23
CA GLY A 415 -3.82 -38.36 40.16
C GLY A 415 -5.19 -38.34 40.85
N PRO A 416 -5.26 -37.88 42.13
CA PRO A 416 -6.52 -37.84 42.85
C PRO A 416 -7.53 -36.84 42.21
N ASP A 417 -8.80 -37.27 42.15
CA ASP A 417 -9.96 -36.50 41.70
C ASP A 417 -10.07 -35.20 42.51
N ALA A 418 -10.16 -34.06 41.80
CA ALA A 418 -10.49 -32.77 42.38
C ALA A 418 -12.03 -32.67 42.52
N PRO A 419 -12.55 -32.08 43.61
CA PRO A 419 -13.98 -31.94 43.83
C PRO A 419 -14.59 -30.91 42.86
N ASP A 420 -15.81 -31.24 42.38
CA ASP A 420 -16.63 -30.38 41.54
C ASP A 420 -16.90 -29.03 42.22
N GLY A 421 -16.42 -27.94 41.56
CA GLY A 421 -16.78 -26.58 41.89
C GLY A 421 -18.06 -26.15 41.14
N PRO A 422 -18.82 -25.19 41.69
CA PRO A 422 -20.09 -24.75 41.06
C PRO A 422 -19.83 -24.01 39.73
N ASP A 423 -20.72 -24.26 38.74
CA ASP A 423 -20.75 -23.63 37.45
C ASP A 423 -20.75 -22.09 37.54
N GLU A 424 -19.64 -21.45 37.12
CA GLU A 424 -19.66 -20.04 36.75
C GLU A 424 -19.78 -19.88 35.23
N PRO A 425 -20.57 -18.88 34.76
CA PRO A 425 -20.72 -18.65 33.33
C PRO A 425 -19.39 -18.11 32.75
N HIS A 426 -18.94 -18.71 31.67
CA HIS A 426 -17.76 -18.28 30.90
C HIS A 426 -17.97 -16.82 30.40
N PRO A 427 -17.13 -15.86 30.77
CA PRO A 427 -17.03 -14.60 30.03
C PRO A 427 -16.27 -14.88 28.72
N GLY A 428 -16.81 -14.35 27.62
CA GLY A 428 -16.17 -14.39 26.31
C GLY A 428 -14.74 -13.84 26.39
N GLY A 429 -13.87 -14.43 25.56
CA GLY A 429 -12.47 -14.10 25.51
C GLY A 429 -12.23 -12.61 25.35
N GLU A 430 -11.56 -12.00 26.30
CA GLU A 430 -11.08 -10.63 26.19
C GLU A 430 -9.97 -10.58 25.15
N LEU A 431 -10.21 -9.74 24.12
CA LEU A 431 -9.18 -9.31 23.17
C LEU A 431 -8.06 -8.57 23.94
N PRO A 432 -6.82 -8.66 23.52
CA PRO A 432 -5.74 -7.86 24.12
C PRO A 432 -6.04 -6.37 23.88
N HIS A 433 -6.36 -5.66 24.92
CA HIS A 433 -6.46 -4.20 24.90
C HIS A 433 -5.07 -3.62 24.64
N THR A 434 -4.79 -3.28 23.39
CA THR A 434 -3.66 -2.44 23.02
C THR A 434 -4.15 -0.98 23.14
N GLY A 435 -3.76 -0.32 24.20
CA GLY A 435 -3.91 1.12 24.28
C GLY A 435 -4.67 1.66 25.48
N ALA A 436 -4.09 2.68 26.08
CA ALA A 436 -4.69 3.69 26.91
C ALA A 436 -5.12 3.31 28.34
N ARG A 437 -4.18 2.96 29.18
CA ARG A 437 -4.32 3.18 30.63
C ARG A 437 -3.93 4.61 31.10
N GLY A 438 -3.76 5.58 30.17
CA GLY A 438 -3.32 6.94 30.48
C GLY A 438 -4.32 8.06 30.25
N GLU A 439 -5.42 7.83 29.53
CA GLU A 439 -6.29 8.92 29.07
C GLU A 439 -7.20 9.57 30.13
N TRP A 440 -7.46 8.91 31.24
CA TRP A 440 -8.27 9.50 32.31
C TRP A 440 -7.59 10.65 33.07
N ILE A 441 -6.25 10.73 33.00
CA ILE A 441 -5.51 11.81 33.68
C ILE A 441 -5.49 13.08 32.81
N LEU A 442 -5.43 12.97 31.49
CA LEU A 442 -5.45 14.11 30.59
C LEU A 442 -6.84 14.71 30.41
N GLY A 443 -7.89 13.89 30.39
CA GLY A 443 -9.28 14.37 30.39
C GLY A 443 -9.63 15.19 31.63
N GLY A 444 -9.14 14.81 32.80
CA GLY A 444 -9.31 15.55 34.05
C GLY A 444 -8.64 16.94 34.05
N ILE A 445 -7.45 17.07 33.45
CA ILE A 445 -6.71 18.33 33.38
C ILE A 445 -7.35 19.28 32.37
N ALA A 446 -7.84 18.81 31.23
CA ALA A 446 -8.55 19.64 30.24
C ALA A 446 -9.87 20.21 30.80
N ALA A 447 -10.63 19.40 31.54
CA ALA A 447 -11.84 19.86 32.21
C ALA A 447 -11.56 20.90 33.32
N ALA A 448 -10.45 20.74 34.05
CA ALA A 448 -10.04 21.72 35.09
C ALA A 448 -9.57 23.04 34.46
N LEU A 449 -8.88 23.03 33.33
CA LEU A 449 -8.45 24.25 32.62
C LEU A 449 -9.63 25.01 31.98
N LEU A 450 -10.63 24.32 31.47
CA LEU A 450 -11.85 24.94 30.95
C LEU A 450 -12.68 25.58 32.07
N ALA A 451 -12.76 24.99 33.26
CA ALA A 451 -13.43 25.56 34.39
C ALA A 451 -12.73 26.80 34.96
N THR A 452 -11.41 26.82 35.00
CA THR A 452 -10.62 27.98 35.45
C THR A 452 -10.62 29.13 34.43
N GLY A 453 -10.56 28.82 33.11
CA GLY A 453 -10.66 29.83 32.05
C GLY A 453 -12.02 30.55 32.03
N SER A 454 -13.12 29.84 32.29
CA SER A 454 -14.45 30.40 32.32
C SER A 454 -14.68 31.32 33.52
N THR A 455 -14.10 31.03 34.68
CA THR A 455 -14.18 31.90 35.87
C THR A 455 -13.37 33.18 35.75
N ALA A 456 -12.20 33.13 35.10
CA ALA A 456 -11.36 34.31 34.85
C ALA A 456 -12.04 35.31 33.89
N THR A 457 -12.69 34.82 32.83
CA THR A 457 -13.46 35.68 31.89
C THR A 457 -14.70 36.29 32.51
N LEU A 458 -15.37 35.61 33.43
CA LEU A 458 -16.50 36.16 34.15
C LEU A 458 -16.10 37.25 35.16
N MET A 459 -14.96 37.11 35.83
CA MET A 459 -14.43 38.13 36.73
C MET A 459 -13.92 39.37 35.97
N ALA A 460 -13.28 39.21 34.83
CA ALA A 460 -12.86 40.34 34.01
C ALA A 460 -14.02 41.13 33.40
N ARG A 461 -15.14 40.47 33.06
CA ARG A 461 -16.36 41.14 32.61
C ARG A 461 -17.10 41.90 33.77
N ARG A 462 -17.03 41.41 35.02
CA ARG A 462 -17.58 42.11 36.19
C ARG A 462 -16.74 43.33 36.56
N ALA A 463 -15.42 43.30 36.42
CA ALA A 463 -14.57 44.46 36.70
C ALA A 463 -14.79 45.62 35.71
N ARG A 464 -15.09 45.34 34.44
CA ARG A 464 -15.38 46.36 33.40
C ARG A 464 -16.77 46.98 33.50
N ARG A 465 -17.68 46.47 34.35
CA ARG A 465 -19.01 47.05 34.58
C ARG A 465 -19.08 47.90 35.85
N ARG A 466 -17.99 48.05 36.60
CA ARG A 466 -17.89 48.86 37.83
C ARG A 466 -16.87 50.00 37.75
N GLY A 467 -16.34 50.30 36.55
CA GLY A 467 -15.52 51.47 36.24
C GLY A 467 -16.19 52.45 35.29
#